data_88317642a9f8709fa6c0ee18f86b60ac
#
_entry.id   88317642a9f8709fa6c0ee18f86b60ac
#
_cell.length_a   1.000
_cell.length_b   1.000
_cell.length_c   1.000
_cell.angle_alpha   90.00
_cell.angle_beta   90.00
_cell.angle_gamma   90.00
#
_symmetry.space_group_name_H-M   'P 1'
#
loop_
_entity.id
_entity.type
_entity.pdbx_description
1 polymer ?
#
loop_
_entity_poly.entity_id
_entity_poly.type
_entity_poly.pdbx_seq_one_letter_code
_entity_poly.pdbx_strand_id
1 'polypeptide(L)'
;GYIVCPYISNDVVLAKRLEELGVHAVMPLASPIGTGRGINNQLNLSYIIKNSNVPVIVDAGIGSPKDACHAMELGADGILLNTAVSSAKDPVKMAEAMKLGIHAGRLSYEAGRIPVKYTAQASSPTEGLGFL
;
A
#
# COMPACT_ATOMS: atom_id res chain seq x y z
N GLY A 1 -28.50 -1.36 -9.43
CA GLY A 1 -27.40 -0.63 -10.03
C GLY A 1 -26.11 -1.41 -10.03
N TYR A 2 -25.09 -0.96 -10.77
CA TYR A 2 -23.77 -1.60 -10.76
C TYR A 2 -22.92 -1.04 -9.61
N ILE A 3 -22.01 -1.85 -9.06
CA ILE A 3 -20.93 -1.39 -8.21
C ILE A 3 -19.83 -0.88 -9.14
N VAL A 4 -19.41 0.37 -8.95
CA VAL A 4 -18.42 1.02 -9.81
C VAL A 4 -17.14 1.25 -9.03
N CYS A 5 -16.03 0.71 -9.54
CA CYS A 5 -14.68 0.83 -8.97
C CYS A 5 -13.72 1.24 -10.10
N PRO A 6 -13.57 2.54 -10.39
CA PRO A 6 -12.75 2.99 -11.52
C PRO A 6 -11.26 2.84 -11.25
N TYR A 7 -10.54 2.34 -12.26
CA TYR A 7 -9.08 2.37 -12.32
C TYR A 7 -8.62 3.77 -12.74
N ILE A 8 -7.67 4.34 -12.01
CA ILE A 8 -7.20 5.72 -12.22
C ILE A 8 -5.68 5.83 -12.08
N SER A 9 -5.13 6.90 -12.64
CA SER A 9 -3.78 7.34 -12.30
C SER A 9 -3.73 7.88 -10.85
N ASN A 10 -2.55 8.20 -10.34
CA ASN A 10 -2.38 8.83 -9.02
C ASN A 10 -2.76 10.32 -9.04
N ASP A 11 -3.91 10.61 -9.61
CA ASP A 11 -4.50 11.95 -9.67
C ASP A 11 -5.45 12.15 -8.48
N VAL A 12 -5.01 12.96 -7.54
CA VAL A 12 -5.74 13.29 -6.31
C VAL A 12 -7.08 13.99 -6.60
N VAL A 13 -7.11 14.86 -7.60
CA VAL A 13 -8.32 15.63 -7.98
C VAL A 13 -9.34 14.70 -8.63
N LEU A 14 -8.88 13.83 -9.53
CA LEU A 14 -9.74 12.84 -10.18
C LEU A 14 -10.33 11.87 -9.16
N ALA A 15 -9.53 11.36 -8.24
CA ALA A 15 -10.01 10.47 -7.18
C ALA A 15 -11.16 11.12 -6.38
N LYS A 16 -10.99 12.38 -5.98
CA LYS A 16 -12.02 13.11 -5.24
C LYS A 16 -13.30 13.35 -6.06
N ARG A 17 -13.16 13.73 -7.32
CA ARG A 17 -14.32 13.93 -8.21
C ARG A 17 -15.12 12.64 -8.42
N LEU A 18 -14.45 11.51 -8.56
CA LEU A 18 -15.11 10.21 -8.70
C LEU A 18 -15.87 9.84 -7.43
N GLU A 19 -15.29 10.06 -6.26
CA GLU A 19 -15.98 9.88 -4.99
C GLU A 19 -17.25 10.72 -4.89
N GLU A 20 -17.19 12.02 -5.29
CA GLU A 20 -18.35 12.92 -5.32
C GLU A 20 -19.44 12.46 -6.30
N LEU A 21 -19.07 11.73 -7.37
CA LEU A 21 -19.99 11.09 -8.29
C LEU A 21 -20.62 9.80 -7.77
N GLY A 22 -20.21 9.33 -6.58
CA GLY A 22 -20.82 8.19 -5.91
C GLY A 22 -20.25 6.83 -6.34
N VAL A 23 -18.96 6.76 -6.73
CA VAL A 23 -18.30 5.47 -6.94
C VAL A 23 -18.19 4.69 -5.62
N HIS A 24 -18.09 3.37 -5.71
CA HIS A 24 -18.06 2.49 -4.54
C HIS A 24 -16.65 2.23 -4.01
N ALA A 25 -15.63 2.44 -4.83
CA ALA A 25 -14.22 2.38 -4.50
C ALA A 25 -13.44 3.17 -5.56
N VAL A 26 -12.17 3.48 -5.30
CA VAL A 26 -11.22 3.99 -6.29
C VAL A 26 -10.02 3.07 -6.36
N MET A 27 -9.47 2.87 -7.59
CA MET A 27 -8.32 1.98 -7.80
C MET A 27 -7.15 2.77 -8.43
N PRO A 28 -6.40 3.54 -7.61
CA PRO A 28 -5.21 4.23 -8.09
C PRO A 28 -4.07 3.24 -8.38
N LEU A 29 -3.33 3.47 -9.47
CA LEU A 29 -2.16 2.66 -9.81
C LEU A 29 -0.99 2.93 -8.84
N ALA A 30 -0.18 1.90 -8.54
CA ALA A 30 1.12 2.06 -7.89
C ALA A 30 2.17 2.57 -8.90
N SER A 31 2.21 1.95 -10.08
CA SER A 31 2.97 2.33 -11.26
C SER A 31 2.31 1.75 -12.52
N PRO A 32 2.74 2.13 -13.73
CA PRO A 32 2.10 1.65 -14.95
C PRO A 32 1.98 0.14 -15.01
N ILE A 33 0.85 -0.35 -15.54
CA ILE A 33 0.48 -1.76 -15.55
C ILE A 33 1.60 -2.63 -16.16
N GLY A 34 1.88 -3.77 -15.54
CA GLY A 34 2.87 -4.73 -16.02
C GLY A 34 4.34 -4.35 -15.78
N THR A 35 4.63 -3.19 -15.17
CA THR A 35 6.01 -2.74 -14.97
C THR A 35 6.69 -3.36 -13.75
N GLY A 36 5.94 -3.78 -12.74
CA GLY A 36 6.50 -4.34 -11.50
C GLY A 36 7.40 -3.37 -10.72
N ARG A 37 7.23 -2.05 -10.92
CA ARG A 37 8.11 -1.01 -10.35
C ARG A 37 7.74 -0.63 -8.91
N GLY A 38 6.65 -1.18 -8.39
CA GLY A 38 6.14 -0.81 -7.07
C GLY A 38 5.50 0.57 -7.07
N ILE A 39 5.56 1.27 -5.94
CA ILE A 39 4.92 2.56 -5.75
C ILE A 39 5.85 3.68 -6.21
N ASN A 40 5.56 4.29 -7.36
CA ASN A 40 6.37 5.38 -7.91
C ASN A 40 6.04 6.74 -7.29
N ASN A 41 4.78 7.00 -6.96
CA ASN A 41 4.33 8.26 -6.37
C ASN A 41 3.62 8.00 -5.03
N GLN A 42 4.43 7.75 -4.01
CA GLN A 42 3.93 7.49 -2.66
C GLN A 42 3.16 8.68 -2.09
N LEU A 43 3.56 9.92 -2.41
CA LEU A 43 2.94 11.11 -1.86
C LEU A 43 1.47 11.22 -2.29
N ASN A 44 1.21 11.14 -3.60
CA ASN A 44 -0.15 11.20 -4.12
C ASN A 44 -0.99 10.00 -3.65
N LEU A 45 -0.41 8.80 -3.68
CA LEU A 45 -1.10 7.60 -3.23
C LEU A 45 -1.51 7.70 -1.75
N SER A 46 -0.60 8.15 -0.88
CA SER A 46 -0.89 8.38 0.54
C SER A 46 -1.96 9.44 0.75
N TYR A 47 -1.96 10.48 -0.08
CA TYR A 47 -2.96 11.52 -0.01
C TYR A 47 -4.35 10.99 -0.39
N ILE A 48 -4.45 10.22 -1.46
CA ILE A 48 -5.71 9.57 -1.89
C ILE A 48 -6.22 8.67 -0.76
N ILE A 49 -5.38 7.78 -0.24
CA ILE A 49 -5.74 6.84 0.83
C ILE A 49 -6.28 7.57 2.07
N LYS A 50 -5.58 8.62 2.51
CA LYS A 50 -5.95 9.34 3.75
C LYS A 50 -7.20 10.19 3.64
N ASN A 51 -7.55 10.63 2.44
CA ASN A 51 -8.64 11.58 2.23
C ASN A 51 -9.85 10.97 1.50
N SER A 52 -9.80 9.70 1.15
CA SER A 52 -10.94 8.99 0.56
C SER A 52 -11.93 8.54 1.63
N ASN A 53 -13.23 8.69 1.35
CA ASN A 53 -14.30 8.12 2.16
C ASN A 53 -14.85 6.81 1.58
N VAL A 54 -14.28 6.36 0.47
CA VAL A 54 -14.56 5.05 -0.15
C VAL A 54 -13.31 4.19 -0.13
N PRO A 55 -13.41 2.87 -0.18
CA PRO A 55 -12.26 1.98 -0.22
C PRO A 55 -11.27 2.33 -1.33
N VAL A 56 -9.98 2.29 -1.00
CA VAL A 56 -8.88 2.51 -1.94
C VAL A 56 -8.16 1.18 -2.19
N ILE A 57 -8.25 0.69 -3.42
CA ILE A 57 -7.62 -0.56 -3.86
C ILE A 57 -6.45 -0.18 -4.76
N VAL A 58 -5.22 -0.47 -4.34
CA VAL A 58 -4.04 -0.19 -5.17
C VAL A 58 -3.95 -1.23 -6.27
N ASP A 59 -3.99 -0.76 -7.52
CA ASP A 59 -3.98 -1.60 -8.72
C ASP A 59 -2.77 -1.27 -9.60
N ALA A 60 -2.24 -2.26 -10.28
CA ALA A 60 -1.14 -2.17 -11.23
C ALA A 60 0.24 -1.79 -10.64
N GLY A 61 1.28 -2.31 -11.28
CA GLY A 61 2.67 -1.97 -10.97
C GLY A 61 3.28 -2.66 -9.75
N ILE A 62 2.48 -3.36 -8.95
CA ILE A 62 2.99 -4.21 -7.86
C ILE A 62 3.82 -5.34 -8.45
N GLY A 63 5.09 -5.45 -8.06
CA GLY A 63 6.02 -6.45 -8.60
C GLY A 63 6.42 -7.53 -7.59
N SER A 64 6.28 -7.26 -6.30
CA SER A 64 6.73 -8.17 -5.25
C SER A 64 5.91 -8.01 -3.96
N PRO A 65 5.99 -8.98 -3.02
CA PRO A 65 5.36 -8.86 -1.70
C PRO A 65 5.76 -7.62 -0.92
N LYS A 66 6.98 -7.11 -1.12
CA LYS A 66 7.44 -5.86 -0.53
C LYS A 66 6.56 -4.68 -0.95
N ASP A 67 6.23 -4.60 -2.25
CA ASP A 67 5.43 -3.49 -2.77
C ASP A 67 3.99 -3.57 -2.27
N ALA A 68 3.43 -4.78 -2.21
CA ALA A 68 2.11 -5.03 -1.66
C ALA A 68 2.03 -4.70 -0.16
N CYS A 69 3.02 -5.14 0.61
CA CYS A 69 3.15 -4.80 2.03
C CYS A 69 3.21 -3.28 2.23
N HIS A 70 4.04 -2.59 1.44
CA HIS A 70 4.19 -1.14 1.52
C HIS A 70 2.87 -0.39 1.23
N ALA A 71 2.12 -0.80 0.20
CA ALA A 71 0.81 -0.21 -0.09
C ALA A 71 -0.18 -0.38 1.07
N MET A 72 -0.20 -1.57 1.69
CA MET A 72 -1.03 -1.83 2.87
C MET A 72 -0.58 -1.04 4.10
N GLU A 73 0.73 -0.85 4.31
CA GLU A 73 1.28 0.01 5.38
C GLU A 73 0.91 1.48 5.20
N LEU A 74 0.69 1.97 3.97
CA LEU A 74 0.17 3.30 3.69
C LEU A 74 -1.31 3.44 4.06
N GLY A 75 -2.01 2.32 4.28
CA GLY A 75 -3.42 2.28 4.68
C GLY A 75 -4.38 1.93 3.54
N ALA A 76 -3.90 1.39 2.41
CA ALA A 76 -4.78 0.89 1.36
C ALA A 76 -5.74 -0.18 1.90
N ASP A 77 -6.97 -0.23 1.39
CA ASP A 77 -7.97 -1.22 1.78
C ASP A 77 -7.77 -2.57 1.10
N GLY A 78 -7.12 -2.58 -0.05
CA GLY A 78 -6.82 -3.79 -0.79
C GLY A 78 -5.79 -3.58 -1.89
N ILE A 79 -5.36 -4.69 -2.47
CA ILE A 79 -4.43 -4.75 -3.59
C ILE A 79 -5.04 -5.59 -4.70
N LEU A 80 -5.08 -5.07 -5.90
CA LEU A 80 -5.37 -5.84 -7.11
C LEU A 80 -4.05 -6.11 -7.83
N LEU A 81 -3.80 -7.38 -8.13
CA LEU A 81 -2.57 -7.79 -8.81
C LEU A 81 -2.82 -9.01 -9.72
N ASN A 82 -2.06 -9.09 -10.79
CA ASN A 82 -2.12 -10.19 -11.72
C ASN A 82 -0.70 -10.60 -12.16
N THR A 83 -0.05 -9.79 -12.99
CA THR A 83 1.22 -10.11 -13.67
C THR A 83 2.33 -10.49 -12.68
N ALA A 84 2.38 -9.87 -11.52
CA ALA A 84 3.36 -10.19 -10.49
C ALA A 84 3.28 -11.65 -10.01
N VAL A 85 2.09 -12.25 -10.07
CA VAL A 85 1.87 -13.67 -9.75
C VAL A 85 2.00 -14.52 -11.00
N SER A 86 1.23 -14.20 -12.06
CA SER A 86 1.12 -15.06 -13.25
C SER A 86 2.43 -15.20 -14.03
N SER A 87 3.30 -14.21 -13.98
CA SER A 87 4.61 -14.21 -14.65
C SER A 87 5.78 -14.61 -13.75
N ALA A 88 5.52 -14.98 -12.50
CA ALA A 88 6.55 -15.49 -11.61
C ALA A 88 7.02 -16.89 -12.06
N LYS A 89 8.26 -17.26 -11.73
CA LYS A 89 8.79 -18.60 -12.01
C LYS A 89 7.99 -19.70 -11.31
N ASP A 90 7.44 -19.41 -10.15
CA ASP A 90 6.55 -20.28 -9.38
C ASP A 90 5.35 -19.43 -8.94
N PRO A 91 4.26 -19.38 -9.75
CA PRO A 91 3.10 -18.57 -9.44
C PRO A 91 2.40 -18.92 -8.13
N VAL A 92 2.40 -20.19 -7.75
CA VAL A 92 1.76 -20.66 -6.50
C VAL A 92 2.49 -20.10 -5.28
N LYS A 93 3.81 -20.23 -5.26
CA LYS A 93 4.61 -19.62 -4.17
C LYS A 93 4.53 -18.11 -4.17
N MET A 94 4.48 -17.46 -5.33
CA MET A 94 4.34 -16.02 -5.40
C MET A 94 2.97 -15.56 -4.89
N ALA A 95 1.90 -16.27 -5.19
CA ALA A 95 0.57 -15.97 -4.64
C ALA A 95 0.56 -16.08 -3.12
N GLU A 96 1.17 -17.11 -2.56
CA GLU A 96 1.34 -17.27 -1.09
C GLU A 96 2.16 -16.10 -0.51
N ALA A 97 3.29 -15.78 -1.12
CA ALA A 97 4.14 -14.67 -0.69
C ALA A 97 3.40 -13.31 -0.73
N MET A 98 2.62 -13.06 -1.78
CA MET A 98 1.80 -11.84 -1.90
C MET A 98 0.74 -11.77 -0.80
N LYS A 99 0.03 -12.87 -0.52
CA LYS A 99 -0.93 -12.96 0.57
C LYS A 99 -0.29 -12.62 1.92
N LEU A 100 0.88 -13.19 2.21
CA LEU A 100 1.61 -12.91 3.44
C LEU A 100 2.07 -11.45 3.52
N GLY A 101 2.56 -10.87 2.42
CA GLY A 101 2.97 -9.47 2.35
C GLY A 101 1.80 -8.51 2.58
N ILE A 102 0.66 -8.75 1.96
CA ILE A 102 -0.56 -7.96 2.15
C ILE A 102 -1.01 -8.03 3.62
N HIS A 103 -1.03 -9.22 4.20
CA HIS A 103 -1.44 -9.40 5.59
C HIS A 103 -0.47 -8.71 6.56
N ALA A 104 0.83 -8.85 6.35
CA ALA A 104 1.86 -8.18 7.16
C ALA A 104 1.71 -6.65 7.12
N GLY A 105 1.51 -6.08 5.93
CA GLY A 105 1.30 -4.64 5.77
C GLY A 105 0.04 -4.14 6.47
N ARG A 106 -1.06 -4.90 6.43
CA ARG A 106 -2.28 -4.56 7.16
C ARG A 106 -2.05 -4.56 8.67
N LEU A 107 -1.43 -5.60 9.21
CA LEU A 107 -1.10 -5.68 10.63
C LEU A 107 -0.16 -4.54 11.07
N SER A 108 0.82 -4.20 10.24
CA SER A 108 1.74 -3.08 10.49
C SER A 108 1.00 -1.75 10.56
N TYR A 109 0.07 -1.51 9.63
CA TYR A 109 -0.76 -0.31 9.61
C TYR A 109 -1.64 -0.19 10.86
N GLU A 110 -2.31 -1.27 11.25
CA GLU A 110 -3.20 -1.33 12.42
C GLU A 110 -2.43 -1.20 13.74
N ALA A 111 -1.25 -1.81 13.85
CA ALA A 111 -0.39 -1.70 15.03
C ALA A 111 0.21 -0.29 15.20
N GLY A 112 0.39 0.43 14.11
CA GLY A 112 1.07 1.73 14.09
C GLY A 112 2.58 1.61 14.26
N ARG A 113 3.33 2.11 13.28
CA ARG A 113 4.79 2.09 13.33
C ARG A 113 5.36 3.13 14.29
N ILE A 114 6.57 2.91 14.78
CA ILE A 114 7.30 3.93 15.53
C ILE A 114 7.58 5.17 14.65
N PRO A 115 7.65 6.38 15.24
CA PRO A 115 8.03 7.58 14.51
C PRO A 115 9.43 7.48 13.90
N VAL A 116 9.61 8.06 12.72
CA VAL A 116 10.94 8.25 12.14
C VAL A 116 11.67 9.33 12.94
N LYS A 117 12.91 9.05 13.36
CA LYS A 117 13.77 9.97 14.11
C LYS A 117 15.05 10.22 13.33
N TYR A 118 15.57 11.43 13.42
CA TYR A 118 16.85 11.80 12.77
C TYR A 118 18.07 11.35 13.55
N THR A 119 17.93 11.11 14.86
CA THR A 119 19.02 10.69 15.74
C THR A 119 18.70 9.37 16.40
N ALA A 120 19.75 8.59 16.68
CA ALA A 120 19.62 7.35 17.42
C ALA A 120 19.12 7.60 18.85
N GLN A 121 18.29 6.70 19.34
CA GLN A 121 17.87 6.66 20.75
C GLN A 121 18.07 5.24 21.27
N ALA A 122 18.54 5.12 22.51
CA ALA A 122 18.68 3.81 23.15
C ALA A 122 17.34 3.08 23.19
N SER A 123 17.31 1.81 22.79
CA SER A 123 16.14 0.94 22.85
C SER A 123 16.00 0.21 24.19
N SER A 124 17.06 0.19 24.98
CA SER A 124 17.10 -0.40 26.34
C SER A 124 17.20 0.71 27.39
N PRO A 125 16.64 0.50 28.60
CA PRO A 125 16.83 1.43 29.72
C PRO A 125 18.32 1.59 30.01
N THR A 126 18.78 2.83 30.17
CA THR A 126 20.17 3.15 30.55
C THR A 126 20.31 3.43 32.04
N GLU A 127 19.20 3.48 32.77
CA GLU A 127 19.20 3.66 34.23
C GLU A 127 19.80 2.44 34.93
N GLY A 128 20.77 2.70 35.81
CA GLY A 128 21.47 1.65 36.55
C GLY A 128 22.76 1.11 35.91
N LEU A 129 23.14 1.59 34.72
CA LEU A 129 24.45 1.30 34.13
C LEU A 129 25.52 2.21 34.76
N GLY A 130 26.27 1.68 35.71
CA GLY A 130 27.24 2.42 36.53
C GLY A 130 28.55 2.87 35.84
N PHE A 131 28.56 2.97 34.51
CA PHE A 131 29.73 3.35 33.71
C PHE A 131 29.45 4.40 32.64
N LEU A 132 28.41 5.21 32.80
CA LEU A 132 28.17 6.40 32.00
C LEU A 132 28.28 7.64 32.86
#